data_edb98e756a36c6def13b8699a80f5bcc
#
_entry.id   edb98e756a36c6def13b8699a80f5bcc
#
_cell.length_a   1.000
_cell.length_b   1.000
_cell.length_c   1.000
_cell.angle_alpha   90.00
_cell.angle_beta   90.00
_cell.angle_gamma   90.00
#
_symmetry.space_group_name_H-M   'P 1'
#
loop_
_entity.id
_entity.type
_entity.pdbx_description
1 polymer ?
#
loop_
_entity_poly.entity_id
_entity_poly.type
_entity_poly.pdbx_seq_one_letter_code
_entity_poly.pdbx_strand_id
1 'polypeptide(L)'
;DPHKCIKVPLPGGTLDQSLVEHDYYRHLAQREVPLDHVAACHGWVDTSRGRGLVFDRIEYADGDDPSSVNLERAISTKLLGEEEIRTGLRDLVAYLREHRILWSDENPKNICVTRRPRLRFIIVDGLGGRTALDFKYRLLKSVPLLARIYTAGKVTRLMKRVDTLLARASAA
;
A
#
# COMPACT_ATOMS: atom_id res chain seq x y z
N ASP A 1 -4.08 -21.00 0.63
CA ASP A 1 -4.75 -20.19 1.66
C ASP A 1 -5.54 -19.08 0.96
N PRO A 2 -6.87 -19.02 1.11
CA PRO A 2 -7.72 -18.06 0.41
C PRO A 2 -7.51 -16.60 0.87
N HIS A 3 -6.94 -16.43 2.07
CA HIS A 3 -6.67 -15.12 2.65
C HIS A 3 -5.29 -14.57 2.30
N LYS A 4 -4.57 -15.21 1.37
CA LYS A 4 -3.24 -14.78 0.93
C LYS A 4 -3.20 -14.60 -0.58
N CYS A 5 -2.31 -13.72 -1.02
CA CYS A 5 -1.96 -13.54 -2.41
C CYS A 5 -0.45 -13.61 -2.59
N ILE A 6 -0.01 -13.95 -3.80
CA ILE A 6 1.41 -14.07 -4.15
C ILE A 6 1.71 -13.05 -5.24
N LYS A 7 2.66 -12.17 -4.98
CA LYS A 7 3.21 -11.24 -5.96
C LYS A 7 4.42 -11.89 -6.62
N VAL A 8 4.30 -12.21 -7.91
CA VAL A 8 5.41 -12.74 -8.73
C VAL A 8 5.80 -11.71 -9.79
N PRO A 9 7.09 -11.60 -10.17
CA PRO A 9 7.49 -10.77 -11.29
C PRO A 9 6.79 -11.19 -12.58
N LEU A 10 6.56 -10.23 -13.48
CA LEU A 10 6.09 -10.54 -14.83
C LEU A 10 7.13 -11.38 -15.57
N PRO A 11 6.74 -12.19 -16.57
CA PRO A 11 7.68 -12.91 -17.42
C PRO A 11 8.74 -11.97 -18.02
N GLY A 12 10.03 -12.29 -17.81
CA GLY A 12 11.16 -11.44 -18.19
C GLY A 12 11.44 -10.26 -17.25
N GLY A 13 10.64 -10.08 -16.19
CA GLY A 13 10.90 -9.10 -15.14
C GLY A 13 11.99 -9.57 -14.16
N THR A 14 12.57 -8.62 -13.43
CA THR A 14 13.56 -8.88 -12.38
C THR A 14 12.90 -8.98 -11.01
N LEU A 15 13.56 -9.67 -10.06
CA LEU A 15 13.15 -9.71 -8.66
C LEU A 15 13.50 -8.42 -7.88
N ASP A 16 14.13 -7.44 -8.52
CA ASP A 16 14.70 -6.27 -7.84
C ASP A 16 13.68 -5.52 -6.98
N GLN A 17 12.50 -5.27 -7.52
CA GLN A 17 11.45 -4.58 -6.77
C GLN A 17 10.94 -5.42 -5.58
N SER A 18 10.78 -6.73 -5.76
CA SER A 18 10.35 -7.63 -4.70
C SER A 18 11.42 -7.76 -3.61
N LEU A 19 12.71 -7.74 -3.97
CA LEU A 19 13.82 -7.72 -3.00
C LEU A 19 13.82 -6.45 -2.17
N VAL A 20 13.61 -5.29 -2.79
CA VAL A 20 13.51 -4.00 -2.09
C VAL A 20 12.31 -3.98 -1.16
N GLU A 21 11.17 -4.45 -1.62
CA GLU A 21 9.96 -4.52 -0.83
C GLU A 21 10.13 -5.43 0.39
N HIS A 22 10.67 -6.64 0.19
CA HIS A 22 10.98 -7.57 1.29
C HIS A 22 12.00 -7.00 2.28
N ASP A 23 13.07 -6.35 1.80
CA ASP A 23 14.05 -5.67 2.66
C ASP A 23 13.40 -4.55 3.47
N TYR A 24 12.46 -3.83 2.89
CA TYR A 24 11.73 -2.79 3.60
C TYR A 24 10.81 -3.36 4.68
N TYR A 25 10.10 -4.46 4.43
CA TYR A 25 9.31 -5.16 5.46
C TYR A 25 10.18 -5.65 6.63
N ARG A 26 11.37 -6.16 6.36
CA ARG A 26 12.34 -6.49 7.42
C ARG A 26 12.74 -5.26 8.24
N HIS A 27 12.93 -4.12 7.59
CA HIS A 27 13.22 -2.86 8.27
C HIS A 27 12.04 -2.39 9.15
N LEU A 28 10.80 -2.55 8.69
CA LEU A 28 9.62 -2.25 9.50
C LEU A 28 9.54 -3.16 10.73
N ALA A 29 9.77 -4.46 10.55
CA ALA A 29 9.78 -5.44 11.64
C ALA A 29 10.87 -5.14 12.69
N GLN A 30 12.08 -4.76 12.26
CA GLN A 30 13.17 -4.36 13.17
C GLN A 30 12.83 -3.12 14.00
N ARG A 31 11.93 -2.28 13.51
CA ARG A 31 11.44 -1.07 14.20
C ARG A 31 10.13 -1.32 14.94
N GLU A 32 9.66 -2.57 14.97
CA GLU A 32 8.39 -2.96 15.62
C GLU A 32 7.19 -2.12 15.15
N VAL A 33 7.17 -1.76 13.86
CA VAL A 33 6.08 -0.97 13.28
C VAL A 33 4.84 -1.84 13.14
N PRO A 34 3.69 -1.46 13.74
CA PRO A 34 2.44 -2.19 13.55
C PRO A 34 1.96 -2.08 12.09
N LEU A 35 1.44 -3.17 11.52
CA LEU A 35 1.01 -3.21 10.11
C LEU A 35 -0.48 -2.87 9.94
N ASP A 36 -0.98 -1.89 10.68
CA ASP A 36 -2.41 -1.52 10.68
C ASP A 36 -2.91 -0.96 9.36
N HIS A 37 -2.02 -0.34 8.59
CA HIS A 37 -2.31 0.28 7.29
C HIS A 37 -1.41 -0.22 6.15
N VAL A 38 -0.80 -1.38 6.33
CA VAL A 38 0.07 -2.04 5.35
C VAL A 38 -0.26 -3.52 5.31
N ALA A 39 -0.41 -4.13 4.13
CA ALA A 39 -0.62 -5.57 4.01
C ALA A 39 0.58 -6.34 4.58
N ALA A 40 0.35 -7.34 5.43
CA ALA A 40 1.45 -8.11 6.00
C ALA A 40 2.16 -8.94 4.92
N CYS A 41 3.51 -8.95 4.97
CA CYS A 41 4.35 -9.78 4.12
C CYS A 41 4.80 -11.03 4.88
N HIS A 42 4.53 -12.21 4.32
CA HIS A 42 4.84 -13.51 4.92
C HIS A 42 6.13 -14.15 4.37
N GLY A 43 6.88 -13.39 3.56
CA GLY A 43 8.15 -13.86 2.99
C GLY A 43 7.99 -14.53 1.63
N TRP A 44 9.00 -15.29 1.25
CA TRP A 44 9.16 -15.85 -0.07
C TRP A 44 8.53 -17.23 -0.23
N VAL A 45 8.03 -17.50 -1.43
CA VAL A 45 7.56 -18.82 -1.87
C VAL A 45 7.99 -19.09 -3.30
N ASP A 46 8.33 -20.34 -3.60
CA ASP A 46 8.60 -20.79 -4.96
C ASP A 46 7.28 -21.22 -5.62
N THR A 47 7.07 -20.78 -6.86
CA THR A 47 5.89 -21.10 -7.65
C THR A 47 6.28 -21.58 -9.04
N SER A 48 5.35 -22.17 -9.79
CA SER A 48 5.54 -22.54 -11.19
C SER A 48 5.86 -21.35 -12.12
N ARG A 49 5.64 -20.11 -11.65
CA ARG A 49 5.93 -18.87 -12.38
C ARG A 49 7.17 -18.15 -11.88
N GLY A 50 7.94 -18.79 -10.99
CA GLY A 50 9.10 -18.23 -10.33
C GLY A 50 8.87 -17.88 -8.88
N ARG A 51 9.87 -17.30 -8.25
CA ARG A 51 9.86 -16.92 -6.84
C ARG A 51 9.00 -15.66 -6.62
N GLY A 52 8.10 -15.70 -5.63
CA GLY A 52 7.22 -14.59 -5.31
C GLY A 52 7.17 -14.28 -3.82
N LEU A 53 6.61 -13.13 -3.48
CA LEU A 53 6.32 -12.72 -2.10
C LEU A 53 4.86 -12.99 -1.76
N VAL A 54 4.64 -13.54 -0.57
CA VAL A 54 3.32 -13.82 -0.03
C VAL A 54 2.86 -12.65 0.83
N PHE A 55 1.62 -12.18 0.59
CA PHE A 55 0.99 -11.10 1.33
C PHE A 55 -0.39 -11.50 1.82
N ASP A 56 -0.89 -10.80 2.85
CA ASP A 56 -2.31 -10.85 3.17
C ASP A 56 -3.13 -10.34 1.99
N ARG A 57 -4.19 -11.07 1.68
CA ARG A 57 -5.21 -10.62 0.74
C ARG A 57 -6.17 -9.69 1.48
N ILE A 58 -6.24 -8.45 1.05
CA ILE A 58 -7.13 -7.47 1.67
C ILE A 58 -8.52 -7.59 1.05
N GLU A 59 -9.49 -7.99 1.86
CA GLU A 59 -10.88 -8.15 1.48
C GLU A 59 -11.71 -6.97 1.98
N TYR A 60 -12.71 -6.55 1.19
CA TYR A 60 -13.52 -5.38 1.51
C TYR A 60 -14.49 -5.64 2.68
N ALA A 61 -15.23 -6.73 2.62
CA ALA A 61 -16.23 -7.10 3.62
C ALA A 61 -16.26 -8.61 3.85
N ASP A 62 -16.98 -9.04 4.91
CA ASP A 62 -17.33 -10.43 5.12
C ASP A 62 -18.44 -10.83 4.15
N GLY A 63 -18.31 -11.95 3.45
CA GLY A 63 -19.33 -12.49 2.56
C GLY A 63 -18.79 -13.43 1.51
N ASP A 64 -19.68 -13.91 0.65
CA ASP A 64 -19.41 -14.94 -0.36
C ASP A 64 -18.55 -14.44 -1.54
N ASP A 65 -18.41 -13.13 -1.70
CA ASP A 65 -17.50 -12.52 -2.69
C ASP A 65 -16.31 -11.82 -2.01
N PRO A 66 -15.18 -12.50 -1.83
CA PRO A 66 -13.97 -11.96 -1.20
C PRO A 66 -13.23 -11.01 -2.15
N SER A 67 -13.92 -10.15 -2.87
CA SER A 67 -13.28 -9.21 -3.80
C SER A 67 -12.47 -8.17 -3.06
N SER A 68 -11.23 -7.96 -3.50
CA SER A 68 -10.43 -6.82 -3.07
C SER A 68 -10.92 -5.56 -3.78
N VAL A 69 -11.18 -4.52 -3.01
CA VAL A 69 -11.60 -3.22 -3.53
C VAL A 69 -10.50 -2.21 -3.27
N ASN A 70 -9.94 -1.62 -4.31
CA ASN A 70 -9.00 -0.52 -4.15
C ASN A 70 -9.74 0.83 -4.05
N LEU A 71 -9.03 1.85 -3.55
CA LEU A 71 -9.58 3.17 -3.30
C LEU A 71 -10.15 3.84 -4.57
N GLU A 72 -9.49 3.67 -5.73
CA GLU A 72 -9.98 4.22 -6.99
C GLU A 72 -11.35 3.62 -7.35
N ARG A 73 -11.49 2.30 -7.24
CA ARG A 73 -12.76 1.62 -7.49
C ARG A 73 -13.81 2.03 -6.47
N ALA A 74 -13.47 2.08 -5.18
CA ALA A 74 -14.40 2.50 -4.14
C ALA A 74 -14.99 3.90 -4.38
N ILE A 75 -14.17 4.83 -4.90
CA ILE A 75 -14.60 6.17 -5.26
C ILE A 75 -15.46 6.14 -6.53
N SER A 76 -14.99 5.51 -7.61
CA SER A 76 -15.66 5.52 -8.92
C SER A 76 -17.02 4.83 -8.91
N THR A 77 -17.19 3.80 -8.06
CA THR A 77 -18.45 3.09 -7.88
C THR A 77 -19.35 3.66 -6.77
N LYS A 78 -18.93 4.79 -6.15
CA LYS A 78 -19.63 5.42 -5.00
C LYS A 78 -19.88 4.43 -3.84
N LEU A 79 -18.97 3.47 -3.66
CA LEU A 79 -19.05 2.45 -2.60
C LEU A 79 -18.83 3.05 -1.20
N LEU A 80 -18.07 4.15 -1.13
CA LEU A 80 -17.81 4.94 0.07
C LEU A 80 -18.31 6.37 -0.13
N GLY A 81 -18.85 6.94 0.94
CA GLY A 81 -19.13 8.36 0.99
C GLY A 81 -17.87 9.22 1.09
N GLU A 82 -17.93 10.47 0.66
CA GLU A 82 -16.79 11.39 0.70
C GLU A 82 -16.18 11.52 2.09
N GLU A 83 -17.00 11.61 3.15
CA GLU A 83 -16.52 11.73 4.53
C GLU A 83 -15.79 10.46 4.99
N GLU A 84 -16.26 9.28 4.59
CA GLU A 84 -15.57 8.01 4.86
C GLU A 84 -14.19 7.98 4.18
N ILE A 85 -14.12 8.45 2.93
CA ILE A 85 -12.87 8.52 2.17
C ILE A 85 -11.90 9.48 2.84
N ARG A 86 -12.36 10.67 3.22
CA ARG A 86 -11.51 11.68 3.88
C ARG A 86 -11.03 11.22 5.25
N THR A 87 -11.89 10.55 6.02
CA THR A 87 -11.54 9.98 7.33
C THR A 87 -10.50 8.88 7.18
N GLY A 88 -10.72 7.90 6.31
CA GLY A 88 -9.77 6.82 6.07
C GLY A 88 -8.41 7.32 5.56
N LEU A 89 -8.39 8.38 4.74
CA LEU A 89 -7.15 9.02 4.30
C LEU A 89 -6.44 9.76 5.45
N ARG A 90 -7.17 10.45 6.34
CA ARG A 90 -6.57 11.07 7.52
C ARG A 90 -5.86 10.05 8.40
N ASP A 91 -6.51 8.92 8.67
CA ASP A 91 -5.95 7.83 9.48
C ASP A 91 -4.70 7.23 8.83
N LEU A 92 -4.78 6.93 7.52
CA LEU A 92 -3.62 6.45 6.75
C LEU A 92 -2.45 7.44 6.79
N VAL A 93 -2.71 8.74 6.58
CA VAL A 93 -1.67 9.78 6.60
C VAL A 93 -1.07 9.94 8.00
N ALA A 94 -1.88 9.87 9.05
CA ALA A 94 -1.41 9.90 10.43
C ALA A 94 -0.45 8.72 10.70
N TYR A 95 -0.83 7.50 10.32
CA TYR A 95 -0.01 6.31 10.43
C TYR A 95 1.33 6.45 9.67
N LEU A 96 1.30 6.89 8.40
CA LEU A 96 2.51 7.10 7.61
C LEU A 96 3.49 8.08 8.26
N ARG A 97 2.97 9.13 8.87
CA ARG A 97 3.77 10.16 9.57
C ARG A 97 4.33 9.65 10.89
N GLU A 98 3.50 9.03 11.71
CA GLU A 98 3.85 8.49 13.03
C GLU A 98 4.98 7.46 12.91
N HIS A 99 4.78 6.49 12.02
CA HIS A 99 5.73 5.41 11.83
C HIS A 99 6.82 5.71 10.80
N ARG A 100 6.85 6.93 10.23
CA ARG A 100 7.88 7.38 9.27
C ARG A 100 8.03 6.38 8.12
N ILE A 101 6.91 5.96 7.56
CA ILE A 101 6.86 4.99 6.47
C ILE A 101 7.39 5.63 5.17
N LEU A 102 8.31 4.94 4.51
CA LEU A 102 8.74 5.30 3.16
C LEU A 102 7.77 4.68 2.15
N TRP A 103 6.96 5.53 1.54
CA TRP A 103 6.00 5.13 0.52
C TRP A 103 6.31 5.83 -0.80
N SER A 104 6.55 5.07 -1.86
CA SER A 104 7.09 5.57 -3.13
C SER A 104 6.07 5.63 -4.27
N ASP A 105 4.96 4.88 -4.19
CA ASP A 105 3.92 4.86 -5.25
C ASP A 105 2.54 5.24 -4.71
N GLU A 106 2.21 6.52 -4.82
CA GLU A 106 0.98 7.15 -4.35
C GLU A 106 -0.23 6.91 -5.28
N ASN A 107 -0.32 5.73 -5.89
CA ASN A 107 -1.47 5.39 -6.73
C ASN A 107 -2.66 4.93 -5.86
N PRO A 108 -3.89 5.48 -6.02
CA PRO A 108 -5.07 4.98 -5.32
C PRO A 108 -5.38 3.50 -5.56
N LYS A 109 -4.89 2.91 -6.66
CA LYS A 109 -4.99 1.46 -6.94
C LYS A 109 -4.15 0.61 -5.99
N ASN A 110 -3.11 1.19 -5.39
CA ASN A 110 -2.21 0.54 -4.44
C ASN A 110 -2.70 0.64 -2.98
N ILE A 111 -3.91 1.16 -2.78
CA ILE A 111 -4.57 1.24 -1.49
C ILE A 111 -5.84 0.41 -1.56
N CYS A 112 -5.90 -0.69 -0.83
CA CYS A 112 -7.12 -1.48 -0.65
C CYS A 112 -7.94 -0.95 0.51
N VAL A 113 -9.26 -1.10 0.40
CA VAL A 113 -10.23 -0.72 1.42
C VAL A 113 -10.72 -1.98 2.13
N THR A 114 -10.80 -1.93 3.46
CA THR A 114 -11.41 -2.99 4.27
C THR A 114 -12.36 -2.38 5.29
N ARG A 115 -13.42 -3.13 5.64
CA ARG A 115 -14.34 -2.80 6.75
C ARG A 115 -14.13 -3.74 7.96
N ARG A 116 -13.06 -4.52 7.96
CA ARG A 116 -12.77 -5.51 9.02
C ARG A 116 -11.66 -5.03 9.96
N PRO A 117 -11.88 -4.90 11.26
CA PRO A 117 -13.17 -4.84 11.98
C PRO A 117 -13.86 -3.47 11.83
N ARG A 118 -13.19 -2.50 11.19
CA ARG A 118 -13.65 -1.14 10.88
C ARG A 118 -13.12 -0.70 9.53
N LEU A 119 -13.64 0.40 9.02
CA LEU A 119 -13.10 1.00 7.79
C LEU A 119 -11.63 1.37 7.97
N ARG A 120 -10.78 0.80 7.10
CA ARG A 120 -9.35 1.11 7.02
C ARG A 120 -8.87 1.09 5.58
N PHE A 121 -7.85 1.87 5.31
CA PHE A 121 -7.12 1.90 4.04
C PHE A 121 -5.78 1.23 4.23
N ILE A 122 -5.49 0.21 3.41
CA ILE A 122 -4.33 -0.66 3.51
C ILE A 122 -3.47 -0.51 2.26
N ILE A 123 -2.23 -0.09 2.41
CA ILE A 123 -1.26 -0.06 1.32
C ILE A 123 -0.86 -1.49 0.98
N VAL A 124 -1.00 -1.86 -0.29
CA VAL A 124 -0.67 -3.20 -0.81
C VAL A 124 0.53 -3.18 -1.76
N ASP A 125 1.00 -2.00 -2.18
CA ASP A 125 2.16 -1.84 -3.06
C ASP A 125 2.83 -0.47 -2.89
N GLY A 126 4.08 -0.38 -3.37
CA GLY A 126 4.83 0.88 -3.40
C GLY A 126 5.56 1.22 -2.10
N LEU A 127 5.77 0.27 -1.20
CA LEU A 127 6.59 0.45 -0.01
C LEU A 127 8.08 0.40 -0.34
N GLY A 128 8.86 1.23 0.34
CA GLY A 128 10.30 1.31 0.12
C GLY A 128 10.67 2.06 -1.16
N GLY A 129 11.71 1.60 -1.85
CA GLY A 129 12.25 2.18 -3.09
C GLY A 129 11.89 1.36 -4.32
N ARG A 130 12.42 1.77 -5.47
CA ARG A 130 12.23 1.05 -6.73
C ARG A 130 13.31 -0.01 -6.98
N THR A 131 14.55 0.25 -6.57
CA THR A 131 15.68 -0.67 -6.73
C THR A 131 16.54 -0.70 -5.48
N ALA A 132 17.14 -1.86 -5.16
CA ALA A 132 18.00 -2.04 -4.00
C ALA A 132 19.34 -1.27 -4.11
N LEU A 133 19.77 -0.99 -5.34
CA LEU A 133 21.00 -0.24 -5.63
C LEU A 133 20.80 1.28 -5.60
N ASP A 134 19.55 1.75 -5.46
CA ASP A 134 19.26 3.18 -5.42
C ASP A 134 19.81 3.79 -4.11
N PHE A 135 20.86 4.61 -4.25
CA PHE A 135 21.45 5.37 -3.13
C PHE A 135 20.38 6.21 -2.40
N LYS A 136 19.42 6.76 -3.14
CA LYS A 136 18.31 7.50 -2.59
C LYS A 136 17.46 6.63 -1.66
N TYR A 137 17.14 5.39 -2.07
CA TYR A 137 16.40 4.45 -1.21
C TYR A 137 17.16 4.17 0.09
N ARG A 138 18.44 3.86 0.00
CA ARG A 138 19.29 3.60 1.18
C ARG A 138 19.33 4.79 2.13
N LEU A 139 19.49 5.99 1.58
CA LEU A 139 19.50 7.24 2.37
C LEU A 139 18.13 7.48 3.04
N LEU A 140 17.04 7.38 2.27
CA LEU A 140 15.68 7.58 2.80
C LEU A 140 15.33 6.54 3.87
N LYS A 141 15.75 5.29 3.70
CA LYS A 141 15.57 4.22 4.68
C LYS A 141 16.33 4.49 5.98
N SER A 142 17.57 4.99 5.87
CA SER A 142 18.47 5.24 7.02
C SER A 142 18.18 6.53 7.77
N VAL A 143 17.56 7.53 7.12
CA VAL A 143 17.29 8.84 7.71
C VAL A 143 15.77 9.09 7.80
N PRO A 144 15.15 8.80 8.97
CA PRO A 144 13.69 8.84 9.12
C PRO A 144 13.04 10.19 8.79
N LEU A 145 13.76 11.31 9.01
CA LEU A 145 13.28 12.64 8.67
C LEU A 145 13.13 12.82 7.14
N LEU A 146 14.10 12.32 6.38
CA LEU A 146 14.05 12.38 4.92
C LEU A 146 12.92 11.50 4.35
N ALA A 147 12.71 10.31 4.94
CA ALA A 147 11.56 9.47 4.59
C ALA A 147 10.23 10.21 4.81
N ARG A 148 10.09 10.92 5.95
CA ARG A 148 8.91 11.72 6.27
C ARG A 148 8.65 12.82 5.25
N ILE A 149 9.69 13.60 4.90
CA ILE A 149 9.58 14.69 3.91
C ILE A 149 9.21 14.11 2.53
N TYR A 150 9.88 13.05 2.10
CA TYR A 150 9.62 12.38 0.83
C TYR A 150 8.17 11.88 0.74
N THR A 151 7.70 11.17 1.78
CA THR A 151 6.34 10.63 1.83
C THR A 151 5.29 11.74 1.92
N ALA A 152 5.56 12.86 2.59
CA ALA A 152 4.65 14.01 2.61
C ALA A 152 4.38 14.55 1.20
N GLY A 153 5.39 14.64 0.34
CA GLY A 153 5.20 15.00 -1.07
C GLY A 153 4.37 13.98 -1.86
N LYS A 154 4.47 12.69 -1.52
CA LYS A 154 3.63 11.63 -2.09
C LYS A 154 2.18 11.75 -1.63
N VAL A 155 1.96 11.97 -0.35
CA VAL A 155 0.63 12.21 0.23
C VAL A 155 -0.07 13.40 -0.45
N THR A 156 0.62 14.50 -0.67
CA THR A 156 0.04 15.66 -1.37
C THR A 156 -0.44 15.28 -2.79
N ARG A 157 0.30 14.47 -3.51
CA ARG A 157 -0.12 14.00 -4.85
C ARG A 157 -1.29 13.02 -4.78
N LEU A 158 -1.29 12.11 -3.78
CA LEU A 158 -2.44 11.24 -3.54
C LEU A 158 -3.71 12.05 -3.33
N MET A 159 -3.67 13.04 -2.43
CA MET A 159 -4.85 13.88 -2.12
C MET A 159 -5.39 14.56 -3.38
N LYS A 160 -4.53 15.16 -4.22
CA LYS A 160 -4.95 15.76 -5.50
C LYS A 160 -5.61 14.74 -6.45
N ARG A 161 -5.08 13.51 -6.53
CA ARG A 161 -5.69 12.44 -7.34
C ARG A 161 -7.06 12.03 -6.81
N VAL A 162 -7.18 11.89 -5.49
CA VAL A 162 -8.46 11.56 -4.84
C VAL A 162 -9.48 12.67 -5.06
N ASP A 163 -9.11 13.95 -4.89
CA ASP A 163 -10.02 15.07 -5.16
C ASP A 163 -10.51 15.07 -6.61
N THR A 164 -9.62 14.75 -7.57
CA THR A 164 -10.01 14.62 -8.98
C THR A 164 -10.99 13.46 -9.21
N LEU A 165 -10.77 12.31 -8.54
CA LEU A 165 -11.67 11.15 -8.64
C LEU A 165 -13.03 11.45 -8.03
N LEU A 166 -13.08 12.10 -6.87
CA LEU A 166 -14.31 12.53 -6.21
C LEU A 166 -15.11 13.50 -7.08
N ALA A 167 -14.46 14.50 -7.66
CA ALA A 167 -15.12 15.45 -8.55
C ALA A 167 -15.74 14.75 -9.78
N ARG A 168 -15.03 13.78 -10.39
CA ARG A 168 -15.55 12.98 -11.51
C ARG A 168 -16.74 12.11 -11.09
N ALA A 169 -16.65 11.45 -9.93
CA ALA A 169 -17.72 10.61 -9.43
C ALA A 169 -18.98 11.42 -9.06
N SER A 170 -18.83 12.67 -8.65
CA SER A 170 -19.96 13.58 -8.35
C SER A 170 -20.64 14.13 -9.61
N ALA A 171 -19.92 14.17 -10.75
CA ALA A 171 -20.45 14.68 -12.03
C ALA A 171 -21.11 13.59 -12.89
N ALA A 172 -20.91 12.31 -12.53
CA ALA A 172 -21.50 11.12 -13.19
C ALA A 172 -22.71 10.60 -12.42
#